data_9e475f01ba0b83bc4c25006a1038c979
#
_entry.id   9e475f01ba0b83bc4c25006a1038c979
#
_cell.length_a   1.000
_cell.length_b   1.000
_cell.length_c   1.000
_cell.angle_alpha   90.00
_cell.angle_beta   90.00
_cell.angle_gamma   90.00
#
_symmetry.space_group_name_H-M   'P 1'
#
loop_
_entity.id
_entity.type
_entity.pdbx_description
1 polymer ?
#
loop_
_entity_poly.entity_id
_entity_poly.type
_entity_poly.pdbx_seq_one_letter_code
_entity_poly.pdbx_strand_id
1 'polypeptide(L)'
;MMLPGRINQRWSLDFVSDTLSDGRRFRILCIVDDFSRECLATVVDTSLGGVRVVRELERLTLERTLPETVVSDNGTELTSGAVLRWATRRVAWHYIEPGKPVQNAFIESFNSKLRDECLNEYVFSTLAEARTIIEAWRQDYNQLRPHSSLGALTPNEFAALKREQSKPPQEGELTGGLYL
;
A
#
# COMPACT_ATOMS: atom_id res chain seq x y z
N MET A 1 -6.43 3.04 17.86
CA MET A 1 -6.86 3.06 16.43
C MET A 1 -7.50 1.72 16.10
N MET A 2 -8.70 1.71 15.60
CA MET A 2 -9.40 0.47 15.23
C MET A 2 -8.74 -0.18 14.01
N LEU A 3 -8.75 -1.54 13.96
CA LEU A 3 -8.32 -2.27 12.78
C LEU A 3 -9.29 -2.02 11.62
N PRO A 4 -8.80 -1.88 10.40
CA PRO A 4 -9.69 -1.73 9.24
C PRO A 4 -10.50 -3.01 9.00
N GLY A 5 -11.75 -2.84 8.62
CA GLY A 5 -12.70 -3.93 8.36
C GLY A 5 -12.97 -4.19 6.88
N ARG A 6 -12.43 -3.37 5.98
CA ARG A 6 -12.64 -3.50 4.53
C ARG A 6 -11.49 -2.89 3.71
N ILE A 7 -11.42 -3.30 2.45
CA ILE A 7 -10.47 -2.77 1.46
C ILE A 7 -10.67 -1.26 1.29
N ASN A 8 -9.59 -0.53 1.13
CA ASN A 8 -9.55 0.93 0.98
C ASN A 8 -10.10 1.71 2.18
N GLN A 9 -10.26 1.08 3.32
CA GLN A 9 -10.63 1.83 4.53
C GLN A 9 -9.45 2.61 5.07
N ARG A 10 -8.24 1.99 5.07
CA ARG A 10 -7.03 2.66 5.57
C ARG A 10 -5.81 2.25 4.76
N TRP A 11 -5.09 3.25 4.27
CA TRP A 11 -3.76 3.06 3.68
C TRP A 11 -2.68 3.58 4.62
N SER A 12 -1.59 2.85 4.73
CA SER A 12 -0.39 3.26 5.44
C SER A 12 0.71 3.61 4.45
N LEU A 13 1.40 4.71 4.70
CA LEU A 13 2.51 5.20 3.89
C LEU A 13 3.78 5.29 4.73
N ASP A 14 4.91 4.94 4.11
CA ASP A 14 6.23 5.16 4.69
C ASP A 14 7.30 5.21 3.62
N PHE A 15 8.47 5.76 3.96
CA PHE A 15 9.65 5.78 3.12
C PHE A 15 10.70 4.80 3.62
N VAL A 16 11.29 4.08 2.68
CA VAL A 16 12.49 3.26 2.90
C VAL A 16 13.62 3.85 2.09
N SER A 17 14.83 3.87 2.63
CA SER A 17 16.02 4.36 1.93
C SER A 17 17.01 3.23 1.69
N ASP A 18 17.69 3.28 0.54
CA ASP A 18 18.81 2.41 0.20
C ASP A 18 19.82 3.18 -0.67
N THR A 19 20.90 2.52 -1.06
CA THR A 19 21.97 3.11 -1.87
C THR A 19 22.25 2.28 -3.10
N LEU A 20 22.59 2.96 -4.19
CA LEU A 20 23.16 2.32 -5.38
C LEU A 20 24.63 1.93 -5.13
N SER A 21 25.17 1.07 -5.98
CA SER A 21 26.57 0.60 -5.86
C SER A 21 27.61 1.73 -5.92
N ASP A 22 27.29 2.86 -6.54
CA ASP A 22 28.13 4.06 -6.60
C ASP A 22 27.98 4.99 -5.38
N GLY A 23 27.18 4.60 -4.38
CA GLY A 23 26.97 5.34 -3.16
C GLY A 23 25.82 6.38 -3.22
N ARG A 24 25.21 6.59 -4.36
CA ARG A 24 24.04 7.49 -4.46
C ARG A 24 22.85 6.90 -3.71
N ARG A 25 22.22 7.71 -2.89
CA ARG A 25 21.03 7.30 -2.13
C ARG A 25 19.78 7.39 -3.00
N PHE A 26 18.87 6.48 -2.76
CA PHE A 26 17.51 6.55 -3.30
C PHE A 26 16.49 6.21 -2.20
N ARG A 27 15.24 6.56 -2.46
CA ARG A 27 14.13 6.33 -1.56
C ARG A 27 13.05 5.53 -2.24
N ILE A 28 12.25 4.86 -1.44
CA ILE A 28 11.10 4.09 -1.88
C ILE A 28 9.90 4.57 -1.07
N LEU A 29 8.89 5.12 -1.75
CA LEU A 29 7.59 5.35 -1.12
C LEU A 29 6.79 4.06 -1.17
N CYS A 30 6.50 3.50 0.00
CA CYS A 30 5.69 2.31 0.17
C CYS A 30 4.27 2.70 0.58
N ILE A 31 3.27 2.13 -0.08
CA ILE A 31 1.85 2.34 0.22
C ILE A 31 1.19 0.97 0.34
N VAL A 32 0.55 0.71 1.45
CA VAL A 32 -0.08 -0.58 1.78
C VAL A 32 -1.54 -0.36 2.18
N ASP A 33 -2.43 -1.22 1.69
CA ASP A 33 -3.79 -1.34 2.21
C ASP A 33 -3.75 -2.18 3.49
N ASP A 34 -4.11 -1.58 4.60
CA ASP A 34 -3.97 -2.22 5.93
C ASP A 34 -4.94 -3.39 6.15
N PHE A 35 -6.00 -3.47 5.38
CA PHE A 35 -6.94 -4.59 5.47
C PHE A 35 -6.52 -5.80 4.64
N SER A 36 -6.27 -5.58 3.35
CA SER A 36 -5.91 -6.67 2.43
C SER A 36 -4.42 -7.03 2.47
N ARG A 37 -3.59 -6.20 3.07
CA ARG A 37 -2.12 -6.29 3.05
C ARG A 37 -1.51 -6.11 1.65
N GLU A 38 -2.30 -5.77 0.65
CA GLU A 38 -1.77 -5.46 -0.68
C GLU A 38 -0.79 -4.28 -0.59
N CYS A 39 0.39 -4.46 -1.16
CA CYS A 39 1.28 -3.34 -1.44
C CYS A 39 0.81 -2.64 -2.72
N LEU A 40 0.27 -1.45 -2.58
CA LEU A 40 -0.33 -0.69 -3.67
C LEU A 40 0.71 -0.02 -4.54
N ALA A 41 1.83 0.39 -3.96
CA ALA A 41 2.93 1.02 -4.67
C ALA A 41 4.25 0.89 -3.92
N THR A 42 5.32 0.78 -4.70
CA THR A 42 6.71 0.98 -4.29
C THR A 42 7.36 1.94 -5.28
N VAL A 43 7.30 3.24 -4.99
CA VAL A 43 7.79 4.29 -5.89
C VAL A 43 9.26 4.54 -5.59
N VAL A 44 10.14 4.26 -6.54
CA VAL A 44 11.59 4.36 -6.40
C VAL A 44 12.10 5.60 -7.12
N ASP A 45 12.72 6.52 -6.38
CA ASP A 45 13.38 7.69 -6.94
C ASP A 45 14.49 8.22 -6.01
N THR A 46 15.35 9.06 -6.52
CA THR A 46 16.36 9.77 -5.73
C THR A 46 15.77 10.90 -4.92
N SER A 47 14.64 11.46 -5.37
CA SER A 47 13.90 12.52 -4.68
C SER A 47 12.41 12.26 -4.78
N LEU A 48 11.73 12.25 -3.63
CA LEU A 48 10.29 12.02 -3.50
C LEU A 48 9.71 13.09 -2.56
N GLY A 49 9.40 14.26 -3.13
CA GLY A 49 8.75 15.34 -2.39
C GLY A 49 7.23 15.18 -2.30
N GLY A 50 6.57 16.08 -1.56
CA GLY A 50 5.12 16.04 -1.34
C GLY A 50 4.29 16.07 -2.61
N VAL A 51 4.70 16.82 -3.63
CA VAL A 51 4.03 16.86 -4.94
C VAL A 51 4.06 15.47 -5.62
N ARG A 52 5.18 14.77 -5.53
CA ARG A 52 5.30 13.40 -6.07
C ARG A 52 4.44 12.41 -5.30
N VAL A 53 4.39 12.53 -3.97
CA VAL A 53 3.50 11.70 -3.13
C VAL A 53 2.05 11.89 -3.56
N VAL A 54 1.58 13.13 -3.71
CA VAL A 54 0.22 13.44 -4.17
C VAL A 54 -0.07 12.83 -5.54
N ARG A 55 0.86 12.94 -6.48
CA ARG A 55 0.70 12.35 -7.82
C ARG A 55 0.50 10.83 -7.76
N GLU A 56 1.24 10.14 -6.92
CA GLU A 56 1.09 8.69 -6.76
C GLU A 56 -0.22 8.32 -6.07
N LEU A 57 -0.64 9.09 -5.07
CA LEU A 57 -1.94 8.90 -4.42
C LEU A 57 -3.10 9.12 -5.42
N GLU A 58 -3.04 10.17 -6.23
CA GLU A 58 -4.04 10.42 -7.28
C GLU A 58 -4.11 9.26 -8.27
N ARG A 59 -2.97 8.75 -8.74
CA ARG A 59 -2.92 7.59 -9.64
C ARG A 59 -3.63 6.38 -9.01
N LEU A 60 -3.35 6.09 -7.75
CA LEU A 60 -3.96 4.96 -7.03
C LEU A 60 -5.47 5.15 -6.85
N THR A 61 -5.93 6.37 -6.62
CA THR A 61 -7.37 6.63 -6.46
C THR A 61 -8.16 6.44 -7.75
N LEU A 62 -7.53 6.61 -8.91
CA LEU A 62 -8.14 6.30 -10.21
C LEU A 62 -8.32 4.79 -10.41
N GLU A 63 -7.41 3.99 -9.87
CA GLU A 63 -7.44 2.53 -10.03
C GLU A 63 -8.31 1.85 -8.96
N ARG A 64 -8.39 2.42 -7.77
CA ARG A 64 -8.93 1.71 -6.60
C ARG A 64 -10.10 2.41 -5.92
N THR A 65 -10.21 3.63 -5.86
CA THR A 65 -11.05 4.52 -5.06
C THR A 65 -10.25 5.24 -3.97
N LEU A 66 -10.81 6.31 -3.48
CA LEU A 66 -10.22 7.09 -2.40
C LEU A 66 -10.28 6.31 -1.08
N PRO A 67 -9.18 6.22 -0.32
CA PRO A 67 -9.24 5.65 1.02
C PRO A 67 -10.00 6.58 1.98
N GLU A 68 -10.58 6.02 3.03
CA GLU A 68 -11.18 6.83 4.09
C GLU A 68 -10.12 7.50 4.95
N THR A 69 -9.07 6.75 5.25
CA THR A 69 -8.00 7.16 6.15
C THR A 69 -6.64 6.86 5.54
N VAL A 70 -5.71 7.76 5.76
CA VAL A 70 -4.28 7.55 5.50
C VAL A 70 -3.52 7.69 6.80
N VAL A 71 -2.56 6.82 7.03
CA VAL A 71 -1.67 6.83 8.20
C VAL A 71 -0.23 6.96 7.74
N SER A 72 0.52 7.86 8.33
CA SER A 72 1.95 8.05 8.07
C SER A 72 2.68 8.62 9.29
N ASP A 73 4.01 8.65 9.23
CA ASP A 73 4.81 9.44 10.14
C ASP A 73 4.70 10.95 9.82
N ASN A 74 5.42 11.77 10.58
CA ASN A 74 5.47 13.23 10.44
C ASN A 74 6.60 13.70 9.51
N GLY A 75 7.06 12.88 8.58
CA GLY A 75 8.09 13.28 7.62
C GLY A 75 7.71 14.55 6.85
N THR A 76 8.70 15.35 6.49
CA THR A 76 8.48 16.66 5.84
C THR A 76 7.72 16.57 4.53
N GLU A 77 7.91 15.48 3.78
CA GLU A 77 7.19 15.22 2.54
C GLU A 77 5.70 14.98 2.78
N LEU A 78 5.37 14.30 3.88
CA LEU A 78 4.02 13.88 4.23
C LEU A 78 3.25 14.97 5.01
N THR A 79 3.95 15.95 5.56
CA THR A 79 3.36 17.14 6.20
C THR A 79 3.40 18.38 5.28
N SER A 80 3.81 18.20 4.04
CA SER A 80 3.91 19.29 3.06
C SER A 80 2.55 19.92 2.73
N GLY A 81 2.58 21.16 2.28
CA GLY A 81 1.37 21.87 1.84
C GLY A 81 0.61 21.13 0.72
N ALA A 82 1.34 20.47 -0.19
CA ALA A 82 0.72 19.69 -1.26
C ALA A 82 -0.12 18.52 -0.71
N VAL A 83 0.44 17.76 0.23
CA VAL A 83 -0.26 16.65 0.88
C VAL A 83 -1.44 17.14 1.71
N LEU A 84 -1.27 18.18 2.49
CA LEU A 84 -2.35 18.76 3.30
C LEU A 84 -3.52 19.24 2.44
N ARG A 85 -3.25 19.92 1.34
CA ARG A 85 -4.29 20.38 0.39
C ARG A 85 -5.00 19.20 -0.26
N TRP A 86 -4.26 18.16 -0.65
CA TRP A 86 -4.85 16.96 -1.25
C TRP A 86 -5.76 16.23 -0.28
N ALA A 87 -5.35 16.11 0.98
CA ALA A 87 -6.10 15.38 2.00
C ALA A 87 -7.35 16.12 2.49
N THR A 88 -7.32 17.47 2.47
CA THR A 88 -8.41 18.30 3.02
C THR A 88 -9.75 17.95 2.39
N ARG A 89 -10.74 17.60 3.21
CA ARG A 89 -12.10 17.18 2.84
C ARG A 89 -12.18 15.94 1.94
N ARG A 90 -11.08 15.21 1.79
CA ARG A 90 -11.03 13.98 0.96
C ARG A 90 -10.77 12.75 1.81
N VAL A 91 -9.73 12.79 2.64
CA VAL A 91 -9.32 11.68 3.50
C VAL A 91 -9.01 12.18 4.91
N ALA A 92 -9.21 11.34 5.90
CA ALA A 92 -8.72 11.57 7.24
C ALA A 92 -7.24 11.16 7.31
N TRP A 93 -6.33 12.12 7.42
CA TRP A 93 -4.89 11.82 7.52
C TRP A 93 -4.47 11.81 8.99
N HIS A 94 -3.98 10.66 9.45
CA HIS A 94 -3.47 10.49 10.80
C HIS A 94 -1.96 10.38 10.80
N TYR A 95 -1.31 11.30 11.50
CA TYR A 95 0.11 11.22 11.76
C TYR A 95 0.35 10.38 13.02
N ILE A 96 1.32 9.47 12.94
CA ILE A 96 1.68 8.61 14.06
C ILE A 96 2.35 9.46 15.13
N GLU A 97 1.98 9.22 16.38
CA GLU A 97 2.67 9.83 17.52
C GLU A 97 4.07 9.23 17.68
N PRO A 98 5.11 10.06 17.88
CA PRO A 98 6.45 9.58 18.16
C PRO A 98 6.47 8.59 19.33
N GLY A 99 7.16 7.44 19.14
CA GLY A 99 7.26 6.40 20.16
C GLY A 99 6.07 5.46 20.29
N LYS A 100 5.11 5.52 19.36
CA LYS A 100 3.97 4.57 19.28
C LYS A 100 4.04 3.73 17.99
N PRO A 101 4.95 2.75 17.89
CA PRO A 101 5.16 1.95 16.67
C PRO A 101 3.92 1.12 16.28
N VAL A 102 3.07 0.74 17.25
CA VAL A 102 1.84 -0.04 16.99
C VAL A 102 0.88 0.67 16.02
N GLN A 103 0.92 1.99 15.94
CA GLN A 103 0.05 2.77 15.05
C GLN A 103 0.38 2.58 13.56
N ASN A 104 1.56 2.05 13.21
CA ASN A 104 2.01 1.82 11.83
C ASN A 104 2.53 0.40 11.60
N ALA A 105 2.08 -0.56 12.38
CA ALA A 105 2.62 -1.92 12.40
C ALA A 105 2.55 -2.64 11.04
N PHE A 106 1.54 -2.34 10.23
CA PHE A 106 1.38 -3.00 8.93
C PHE A 106 2.44 -2.58 7.91
N ILE A 107 2.68 -1.29 7.79
CA ILE A 107 3.73 -0.80 6.88
C ILE A 107 5.13 -1.13 7.41
N GLU A 108 5.34 -1.14 8.71
CA GLU A 108 6.62 -1.55 9.31
C GLU A 108 6.92 -3.02 9.03
N SER A 109 5.94 -3.90 9.16
CA SER A 109 6.07 -5.31 8.79
C SER A 109 6.37 -5.50 7.31
N PHE A 110 5.69 -4.74 6.45
CA PHE A 110 5.98 -4.72 5.03
C PHE A 110 7.41 -4.25 4.73
N ASN A 111 7.83 -3.14 5.32
CA ASN A 111 9.17 -2.58 5.12
C ASN A 111 10.27 -3.54 5.56
N SER A 112 10.08 -4.26 6.66
CA SER A 112 11.01 -5.29 7.12
C SER A 112 11.18 -6.40 6.08
N LYS A 113 10.09 -6.88 5.51
CA LYS A 113 10.13 -7.90 4.45
C LYS A 113 10.78 -7.39 3.17
N LEU A 114 10.46 -6.16 2.74
CA LEU A 114 11.10 -5.53 1.60
C LEU A 114 12.62 -5.46 1.80
N ARG A 115 13.06 -5.05 2.98
CA ARG A 115 14.49 -4.98 3.29
C ARG A 115 15.15 -6.35 3.30
N ASP A 116 14.60 -7.31 4.03
CA ASP A 116 15.22 -8.62 4.22
C ASP A 116 15.21 -9.46 2.93
N GLU A 117 14.16 -9.38 2.15
CA GLU A 117 13.93 -10.25 1.01
C GLU A 117 14.30 -9.64 -0.35
N CYS A 118 14.46 -8.33 -0.42
CA CYS A 118 14.79 -7.62 -1.65
C CYS A 118 16.01 -6.72 -1.50
N LEU A 119 15.97 -5.71 -0.65
CA LEU A 119 17.01 -4.69 -0.61
C LEU A 119 18.35 -5.25 -0.13
N ASN A 120 18.34 -6.16 0.83
CA ASN A 120 19.57 -6.79 1.34
C ASN A 120 20.10 -7.91 0.42
N GLU A 121 19.28 -8.40 -0.51
CA GLU A 121 19.66 -9.50 -1.43
C GLU A 121 20.31 -9.02 -2.72
N TYR A 122 20.16 -7.74 -3.06
CA TYR A 122 20.63 -7.18 -4.31
C TYR A 122 21.58 -6.00 -4.10
N VAL A 123 22.55 -5.86 -5.01
CA VAL A 123 23.32 -4.65 -5.20
C VAL A 123 22.83 -3.96 -6.46
N PHE A 124 22.19 -2.80 -6.30
CA PHE A 124 21.61 -2.07 -7.41
C PHE A 124 22.65 -1.18 -8.09
N SER A 125 22.90 -1.39 -9.38
CA SER A 125 23.84 -0.60 -10.14
C SER A 125 23.25 0.70 -10.65
N THR A 126 21.97 0.69 -11.01
CA THR A 126 21.24 1.85 -11.53
C THR A 126 19.87 1.99 -10.87
N LEU A 127 19.33 3.20 -10.93
CA LEU A 127 17.97 3.46 -10.46
C LEU A 127 16.91 2.67 -11.27
N ALA A 128 17.12 2.51 -12.57
CA ALA A 128 16.25 1.72 -13.43
C ALA A 128 16.24 0.23 -13.02
N GLU A 129 17.41 -0.33 -12.70
CA GLU A 129 17.53 -1.70 -12.18
C GLU A 129 16.80 -1.85 -10.84
N ALA A 130 17.01 -0.90 -9.91
CA ALA A 130 16.32 -0.90 -8.64
C ALA A 130 14.79 -0.86 -8.81
N ARG A 131 14.28 -0.01 -9.69
CA ARG A 131 12.84 0.04 -10.02
C ARG A 131 12.31 -1.30 -10.51
N THR A 132 13.00 -1.94 -11.44
CA THR A 132 12.58 -3.22 -12.01
C THR A 132 12.55 -4.33 -10.97
N ILE A 133 13.60 -4.45 -10.17
CA ILE A 133 13.73 -5.52 -9.16
C ILE A 133 12.70 -5.31 -8.03
N ILE A 134 12.57 -4.09 -7.53
CA ILE A 134 11.64 -3.79 -6.43
C ILE A 134 10.18 -3.98 -6.89
N GLU A 135 9.84 -3.58 -8.10
CA GLU A 135 8.49 -3.80 -8.64
C GLU A 135 8.18 -5.29 -8.83
N ALA A 136 9.13 -6.08 -9.33
CA ALA A 136 8.96 -7.53 -9.43
C ALA A 136 8.75 -8.17 -8.05
N TRP A 137 9.50 -7.74 -7.03
CA TRP A 137 9.31 -8.21 -5.66
C TRP A 137 7.93 -7.81 -5.12
N ARG A 138 7.46 -6.58 -5.38
CA ARG A 138 6.12 -6.13 -4.96
C ARG A 138 5.02 -7.01 -5.55
N GLN A 139 5.12 -7.34 -6.83
CA GLN A 139 4.16 -8.23 -7.50
C GLN A 139 4.18 -9.64 -6.89
N ASP A 140 5.35 -10.20 -6.64
CA ASP A 140 5.49 -11.49 -5.94
C ASP A 140 4.89 -11.46 -4.52
N TYR A 141 5.13 -10.38 -3.79
CA TYR A 141 4.55 -10.19 -2.47
C TYR A 141 3.02 -10.22 -2.50
N ASN A 142 2.40 -9.56 -3.46
CA ASN A 142 0.95 -9.51 -3.59
C ASN A 142 0.34 -10.80 -4.14
N GLN A 143 1.02 -11.50 -5.05
CA GLN A 143 0.44 -12.57 -5.85
C GLN A 143 0.84 -13.97 -5.40
N LEU A 144 2.03 -14.14 -4.81
CA LEU A 144 2.61 -15.45 -4.57
C LEU A 144 2.85 -15.77 -3.10
N ARG A 145 2.79 -14.79 -2.20
CA ARG A 145 3.12 -15.01 -0.80
C ARG A 145 1.90 -15.15 0.07
N PRO A 146 1.65 -16.34 0.62
CA PRO A 146 0.60 -16.53 1.61
C PRO A 146 0.93 -15.80 2.92
N HIS A 147 -0.09 -15.21 3.53
CA HIS A 147 0.02 -14.55 4.83
C HIS A 147 -0.83 -15.28 5.86
N SER A 148 -0.25 -15.64 7.01
CA SER A 148 -1.00 -16.29 8.10
C SER A 148 -2.16 -15.42 8.60
N SER A 149 -1.97 -14.10 8.65
CA SER A 149 -3.02 -13.15 9.04
C SER A 149 -4.18 -13.05 8.05
N LEU A 150 -4.03 -13.59 6.84
CA LEU A 150 -5.03 -13.62 5.78
C LEU A 150 -5.59 -15.03 5.54
N GLY A 151 -5.47 -15.93 6.51
CA GLY A 151 -5.89 -17.33 6.35
C GLY A 151 -5.06 -18.11 5.32
N ALA A 152 -3.77 -17.85 5.26
CA ALA A 152 -2.82 -18.41 4.30
C ALA A 152 -3.10 -18.07 2.81
N LEU A 153 -3.90 -17.03 2.56
CA LEU A 153 -4.07 -16.44 1.24
C LEU A 153 -2.99 -15.40 0.94
N THR A 154 -2.71 -15.20 -0.34
CA THR A 154 -1.95 -14.03 -0.77
C THR A 154 -2.78 -12.75 -0.61
N PRO A 155 -2.15 -11.58 -0.54
CA PRO A 155 -2.91 -10.31 -0.51
C PRO A 155 -3.91 -10.18 -1.66
N ASN A 156 -3.53 -10.55 -2.88
CA ASN A 156 -4.43 -10.47 -4.03
C ASN A 156 -5.60 -11.46 -3.94
N GLU A 157 -5.36 -12.69 -3.51
CA GLU A 157 -6.42 -13.69 -3.30
C GLU A 157 -7.40 -13.23 -2.22
N PHE A 158 -6.88 -12.75 -1.10
CA PHE A 158 -7.72 -12.21 -0.02
C PHE A 158 -8.54 -11.02 -0.49
N ALA A 159 -7.94 -10.08 -1.20
CA ALA A 159 -8.64 -8.91 -1.73
C ALA A 159 -9.73 -9.30 -2.74
N ALA A 160 -9.47 -10.25 -3.63
CA ALA A 160 -10.45 -10.76 -4.59
C ALA A 160 -11.64 -11.39 -3.88
N LEU A 161 -11.39 -12.25 -2.88
CA LEU A 161 -12.42 -12.88 -2.06
C LEU A 161 -13.30 -11.84 -1.36
N LYS A 162 -12.69 -10.80 -0.77
CA LYS A 162 -13.43 -9.76 -0.05
C LYS A 162 -14.25 -8.86 -0.97
N ARG A 163 -13.75 -8.56 -2.17
CA ARG A 163 -14.51 -7.83 -3.19
C ARG A 163 -15.74 -8.62 -3.65
N GLU A 164 -15.59 -9.92 -3.83
CA GLU A 164 -16.71 -10.78 -4.22
C GLU A 164 -17.78 -10.84 -3.13
N GLN A 165 -17.39 -11.02 -1.87
CA GLN A 165 -18.29 -11.00 -0.72
C GLN A 165 -19.02 -9.67 -0.51
N SER A 166 -18.49 -8.57 -1.04
CA SER A 166 -19.07 -7.22 -0.91
C SER A 166 -20.03 -6.87 -2.05
N LYS A 167 -20.17 -7.72 -3.07
CA LYS A 167 -21.14 -7.50 -4.13
C LYS A 167 -22.56 -7.75 -3.61
N PRO A 168 -23.54 -6.90 -3.97
CA PRO A 168 -24.94 -7.19 -3.65
C PRO A 168 -25.34 -8.52 -4.29
N PRO A 169 -26.31 -9.27 -3.70
CA PRO A 169 -26.85 -10.47 -4.32
C PRO A 169 -27.31 -10.14 -5.74
N GLN A 170 -26.90 -10.96 -6.70
CA GLN A 170 -27.41 -10.82 -8.06
C GLN A 170 -28.92 -11.10 -8.02
N GLU A 171 -29.72 -10.13 -8.38
CA GLU A 171 -31.11 -10.34 -8.69
C GLU A 171 -31.22 -11.18 -9.96
N GLY A 172 -31.33 -12.48 -9.81
CA GLY A 172 -31.44 -13.36 -10.96
C GLY A 172 -31.39 -14.83 -10.59
N GLU A 173 -32.46 -15.30 -9.95
CA GLU A 173 -32.98 -16.66 -10.10
C GLU A 173 -34.27 -16.83 -9.28
N LEU A 174 -35.26 -16.00 -9.59
CA LEU A 174 -36.66 -16.28 -9.29
C LEU A 174 -37.41 -16.52 -10.60
N THR A 175 -36.95 -17.50 -11.38
CA THR A 175 -37.73 -18.10 -12.45
C THR A 175 -37.66 -19.60 -12.30
N GLY A 176 -38.36 -20.09 -11.38
CA GLY A 176 -38.54 -21.51 -11.13
C GLY A 176 -40.01 -21.78 -10.80
N GLY A 177 -40.85 -21.77 -11.81
CA GLY A 177 -41.99 -22.63 -11.98
C GLY A 177 -43.06 -22.63 -10.92
N LEU A 178 -44.23 -22.37 -11.35
CA LEU A 178 -45.38 -23.21 -11.01
C LEU A 178 -46.52 -22.81 -11.92
N TYR A 179 -46.65 -23.54 -12.96
CA TYR A 179 -47.96 -23.66 -13.64
C TYR A 179 -48.39 -25.12 -13.54
N LEU A 180 -49.33 -25.33 -12.71
CA LEU A 180 -50.31 -26.37 -12.86
C LEU A 180 -51.65 -25.70 -13.12
#